data_a0c14ac8a53fc42ff232f6d1e1824151
#
_entry.id   a0c14ac8a53fc42ff232f6d1e1824151
#
_cell.length_a   1.000
_cell.length_b   1.000
_cell.length_c   1.000
_cell.angle_alpha   90.00
_cell.angle_beta   90.00
_cell.angle_gamma   90.00
#
_symmetry.space_group_name_H-M   'P 1'
#
loop_
_entity.id
_entity.type
_entity.pdbx_description
1 polymer ?
#
loop_
_entity_poly.entity_id
_entity_poly.type
_entity_poly.pdbx_seq_one_letter_code
_entity_poly.pdbx_strand_id
1 'polypeptide(L)'
;MNPSPSRHAAAFTVILLALGFLAGCAPAHIGTTVPASVADTQTGSTVVVGCSGQQQNRPSSLVLTCADANDTLTAVHWVSWANNFAFGLGTEKVNICTPDCADGKLVSYSALITLWRPEPIPGHPSLRYFTRITRVYPSNRPPLYNCQGKHTCYPQTSTSDLGASS
;
A
#
# COMPACT_ATOMS: atom_id res chain seq x y z
N MET A 1 -62.04 40.76 -9.00
CA MET A 1 -62.20 42.15 -9.48
C MET A 1 -60.85 42.51 -10.16
N ASN A 2 -60.92 42.54 -11.47
CA ASN A 2 -59.96 43.22 -12.33
C ASN A 2 -60.01 44.74 -12.13
N PRO A 3 -59.03 45.58 -12.59
CA PRO A 3 -58.46 45.54 -13.94
C PRO A 3 -56.96 45.91 -14.05
N SER A 4 -56.36 45.47 -15.17
CA SER A 4 -55.34 46.13 -15.99
C SER A 4 -55.85 47.51 -16.49
N PRO A 5 -55.10 48.46 -17.13
CA PRO A 5 -54.01 48.28 -18.11
C PRO A 5 -52.97 49.46 -18.13
N SER A 6 -51.99 49.40 -19.00
CA SER A 6 -51.62 50.29 -20.14
C SER A 6 -50.11 50.48 -20.28
N ARG A 7 -49.56 49.97 -21.36
CA ARG A 7 -49.02 50.64 -22.58
C ARG A 7 -48.21 51.93 -22.34
N HIS A 8 -46.96 51.96 -22.76
CA HIS A 8 -46.50 52.84 -23.86
C HIS A 8 -45.12 52.41 -24.39
N ALA A 9 -45.08 52.35 -25.69
CA ALA A 9 -43.90 52.13 -26.51
C ALA A 9 -43.06 53.41 -26.61
N ALA A 10 -41.76 53.25 -26.82
CA ALA A 10 -40.96 54.16 -27.61
C ALA A 10 -39.71 53.47 -28.11
N ALA A 11 -39.62 53.31 -29.37
CA ALA A 11 -38.48 52.91 -30.16
C ALA A 11 -37.46 54.04 -30.20
N PHE A 12 -36.16 53.71 -30.03
CA PHE A 12 -35.08 54.50 -30.64
C PHE A 12 -33.98 53.56 -31.12
N THR A 13 -33.84 53.52 -32.41
CA THR A 13 -32.81 52.95 -33.21
C THR A 13 -31.55 53.81 -33.07
N VAL A 14 -30.44 53.25 -32.66
CA VAL A 14 -29.12 53.80 -32.95
C VAL A 14 -28.21 52.67 -33.33
N ILE A 15 -27.87 52.66 -34.60
CA ILE A 15 -26.83 51.85 -35.23
C ILE A 15 -25.50 52.49 -34.90
N LEU A 16 -24.58 51.77 -34.27
CA LEU A 16 -23.15 52.13 -34.28
C LEU A 16 -22.32 50.87 -34.44
N LEU A 17 -21.72 50.76 -35.60
CA LEU A 17 -20.65 49.84 -35.93
C LEU A 17 -19.44 50.12 -35.03
N ALA A 18 -18.93 49.13 -34.36
CA ALA A 18 -17.57 49.14 -33.87
C ALA A 18 -16.99 47.74 -34.03
N LEU A 19 -15.92 47.73 -34.76
CA LEU A 19 -15.10 46.59 -35.18
C LEU A 19 -14.58 45.76 -34.00
N GLY A 20 -14.49 44.51 -34.28
CA GLY A 20 -13.91 43.38 -33.66
C GLY A 20 -12.68 43.52 -32.76
N PHE A 21 -12.72 42.70 -31.76
CA PHE A 21 -11.55 41.96 -31.27
C PHE A 21 -12.05 40.58 -30.86
N LEU A 22 -11.83 39.63 -31.73
CA LEU A 22 -11.90 38.20 -31.37
C LEU A 22 -10.67 37.89 -30.52
N ALA A 23 -10.77 38.13 -29.23
CA ALA A 23 -9.85 37.52 -28.28
C ALA A 23 -10.26 36.05 -28.10
N GLY A 24 -9.61 35.19 -28.87
CA GLY A 24 -9.71 33.75 -28.72
C GLY A 24 -9.17 33.35 -27.32
N CYS A 25 -10.04 33.07 -26.39
CA CYS A 25 -9.68 32.30 -25.21
C CYS A 25 -9.36 30.86 -25.67
N ALA A 26 -8.10 30.60 -25.96
CA ALA A 26 -7.62 29.23 -26.07
C ALA A 26 -7.74 28.59 -24.66
N PRO A 27 -8.36 27.43 -24.51
CA PRO A 27 -8.31 26.70 -23.26
C PRO A 27 -6.84 26.36 -22.99
N ALA A 28 -6.28 26.87 -21.89
CA ALA A 28 -5.01 26.44 -21.39
C ALA A 28 -5.18 24.93 -21.02
N HIS A 29 -4.69 24.05 -21.89
CA HIS A 29 -4.45 22.68 -21.50
C HIS A 29 -3.40 22.73 -20.39
N ILE A 30 -3.86 22.64 -19.15
CA ILE A 30 -3.00 22.28 -18.02
C ILE A 30 -2.61 20.82 -18.30
N GLY A 31 -1.54 20.65 -19.03
CA GLY A 31 -0.87 19.38 -19.14
C GLY A 31 -0.45 18.98 -17.74
N THR A 32 -1.23 18.12 -17.10
CA THR A 32 -0.81 17.42 -15.91
C THR A 32 0.32 16.51 -16.36
N THR A 33 1.53 17.03 -16.39
CA THR A 33 2.72 16.20 -16.44
C THR A 33 2.73 15.42 -15.13
N VAL A 34 2.19 14.20 -15.17
CA VAL A 34 2.46 13.19 -14.17
C VAL A 34 3.98 13.08 -14.16
N PRO A 35 4.65 13.36 -13.02
CA PRO A 35 6.09 13.20 -12.98
C PRO A 35 6.37 11.76 -13.41
N ALA A 36 7.17 11.60 -14.45
CA ALA A 36 7.65 10.31 -14.88
C ALA A 36 8.19 9.61 -13.64
N SER A 37 7.67 8.42 -13.37
CA SER A 37 8.16 7.53 -12.34
C SER A 37 9.68 7.61 -12.39
N VAL A 38 10.30 8.10 -11.31
CA VAL A 38 11.77 8.08 -11.18
C VAL A 38 12.11 6.61 -11.25
N ALA A 39 12.57 6.16 -12.41
CA ALA A 39 13.11 4.83 -12.57
C ALA A 39 14.28 4.76 -11.61
N ASP A 40 14.10 4.01 -10.53
CA ASP A 40 15.13 3.76 -9.53
C ASP A 40 16.24 2.96 -10.20
N THR A 41 17.25 3.69 -10.71
CA THR A 41 18.43 3.14 -11.41
C THR A 41 19.43 2.59 -10.40
N GLN A 42 18.98 2.13 -9.24
CA GLN A 42 19.85 1.44 -8.31
C GLN A 42 20.08 0.01 -8.78
N THR A 43 21.30 -0.25 -9.20
CA THR A 43 21.86 -1.53 -9.66
C THR A 43 21.97 -2.54 -8.51
N GLY A 44 20.85 -2.88 -7.88
CA GLY A 44 20.79 -3.88 -6.82
C GLY A 44 19.34 -4.20 -6.53
N SER A 45 18.93 -5.44 -6.65
CA SER A 45 17.60 -5.84 -6.25
C SER A 45 17.58 -6.18 -4.76
N THR A 46 16.63 -5.61 -4.02
CA THR A 46 16.35 -6.04 -2.65
C THR A 46 15.42 -7.23 -2.69
N VAL A 47 15.74 -8.27 -1.96
CA VAL A 47 15.01 -9.54 -1.92
C VAL A 47 14.47 -9.81 -0.52
N VAL A 48 13.68 -10.85 -0.38
CA VAL A 48 13.37 -11.50 0.89
C VAL A 48 14.25 -12.74 1.01
N VAL A 49 14.81 -12.97 2.19
CA VAL A 49 15.49 -14.22 2.50
C VAL A 49 14.53 -15.10 3.29
N GLY A 50 14.21 -16.27 2.74
CA GLY A 50 13.31 -17.23 3.40
C GLY A 50 14.05 -18.08 4.44
N CYS A 51 13.29 -18.94 5.12
CA CYS A 51 13.76 -19.73 6.26
C CYS A 51 14.95 -20.66 5.97
N SER A 52 15.10 -21.13 4.75
CA SER A 52 16.25 -21.94 4.32
C SER A 52 17.34 -21.12 3.61
N GLY A 53 17.33 -19.79 3.77
CA GLY A 53 18.33 -18.91 3.16
C GLY A 53 18.06 -18.59 1.68
N GLN A 54 17.00 -19.13 1.07
CA GLN A 54 16.66 -18.84 -0.32
C GLN A 54 16.28 -17.38 -0.54
N GLN A 55 16.84 -16.76 -1.55
CA GLN A 55 16.51 -15.41 -1.97
C GLN A 55 15.27 -15.43 -2.87
N GLN A 56 14.30 -14.56 -2.56
CA GLN A 56 13.03 -14.49 -3.25
C GLN A 56 12.72 -13.04 -3.66
N ASN A 57 12.33 -12.86 -4.91
CA ASN A 57 11.86 -11.58 -5.41
C ASN A 57 10.34 -11.63 -5.59
N ARG A 58 9.62 -10.70 -4.93
CA ARG A 58 8.15 -10.63 -4.96
C ARG A 58 7.46 -11.97 -4.68
N PRO A 59 7.80 -12.67 -3.59
CA PRO A 59 7.21 -13.97 -3.32
C PRO A 59 5.71 -13.84 -3.06
N SER A 60 4.92 -14.77 -3.58
CA SER A 60 3.48 -14.84 -3.30
C SER A 60 3.15 -15.50 -1.96
N SER A 61 4.16 -16.07 -1.29
CA SER A 61 4.04 -16.68 0.03
C SER A 61 5.34 -16.51 0.82
N LEU A 62 5.21 -16.26 2.12
CA LEU A 62 6.33 -16.11 3.06
C LEU A 62 6.01 -16.84 4.37
N VAL A 63 6.96 -17.61 4.87
CA VAL A 63 6.92 -18.15 6.24
C VAL A 63 7.55 -17.11 7.15
N LEU A 64 6.81 -16.68 8.17
CA LEU A 64 7.26 -15.65 9.12
C LEU A 64 7.87 -16.25 10.39
N THR A 65 7.46 -17.47 10.77
CA THR A 65 8.01 -18.22 11.91
C THR A 65 8.69 -19.47 11.38
N CYS A 66 10.02 -19.42 11.27
CA CYS A 66 10.79 -20.48 10.59
C CYS A 66 10.82 -21.82 11.34
N ALA A 67 10.63 -21.83 12.66
CA ALA A 67 10.73 -23.06 13.43
C ALA A 67 9.54 -24.01 13.22
N ASP A 68 8.33 -23.46 13.12
CA ASP A 68 7.08 -24.23 13.16
C ASP A 68 6.07 -23.85 12.06
N ALA A 69 6.38 -22.81 11.27
CA ALA A 69 5.51 -22.26 10.24
C ALA A 69 4.09 -21.87 10.75
N ASN A 70 3.96 -21.56 12.02
CA ASN A 70 2.69 -21.16 12.65
C ASN A 70 2.19 -19.78 12.23
N ASP A 71 3.04 -19.01 11.54
CA ASP A 71 2.69 -17.72 10.94
C ASP A 71 3.22 -17.66 9.50
N THR A 72 2.30 -17.52 8.55
CA THR A 72 2.62 -17.50 7.12
C THR A 72 1.80 -16.46 6.39
N LEU A 73 2.43 -15.77 5.43
CA LEU A 73 1.73 -14.96 4.42
C LEU A 73 1.48 -15.79 3.17
N THR A 74 0.29 -15.69 2.61
CA THR A 74 -0.13 -16.37 1.38
C THR A 74 -0.89 -15.43 0.46
N ALA A 75 -0.98 -15.75 -0.82
CA ALA A 75 -1.67 -14.95 -1.83
C ALA A 75 -1.24 -13.47 -1.80
N VAL A 76 0.07 -13.23 -1.66
CA VAL A 76 0.61 -11.87 -1.62
C VAL A 76 0.66 -11.29 -3.03
N HIS A 77 0.04 -10.14 -3.20
CA HIS A 77 0.11 -9.31 -4.40
C HIS A 77 0.89 -8.05 -4.09
N TRP A 78 2.08 -7.92 -4.67
CA TRP A 78 2.93 -6.75 -4.50
C TRP A 78 2.48 -5.62 -5.41
N VAL A 79 2.09 -4.49 -4.82
CA VAL A 79 1.71 -3.26 -5.51
C VAL A 79 2.95 -2.46 -5.88
N SER A 80 3.95 -2.44 -4.98
CA SER A 80 5.23 -1.76 -5.19
C SER A 80 6.36 -2.63 -4.68
N TRP A 81 7.51 -2.56 -5.36
CA TRP A 81 8.73 -3.22 -4.94
C TRP A 81 9.92 -2.37 -5.35
N ALA A 82 10.50 -1.67 -4.41
CA ALA A 82 11.66 -0.80 -4.58
C ALA A 82 12.84 -1.30 -3.75
N ASN A 83 14.00 -0.67 -3.89
CA ASN A 83 15.21 -1.10 -3.17
C ASN A 83 15.17 -0.81 -1.66
N ASN A 84 14.32 0.11 -1.21
CA ASN A 84 14.22 0.54 0.18
C ASN A 84 12.94 0.09 0.88
N PHE A 85 11.90 -0.28 0.13
CA PHE A 85 10.64 -0.82 0.66
C PHE A 85 9.90 -1.63 -0.41
N ALA A 86 9.00 -2.51 0.06
CA ALA A 86 7.99 -3.15 -0.78
C ALA A 86 6.64 -3.04 -0.07
N PHE A 87 5.57 -2.88 -0.84
CA PHE A 87 4.20 -2.79 -0.34
C PHE A 87 3.31 -3.76 -1.12
N GLY A 88 2.45 -4.46 -0.40
CA GLY A 88 1.52 -5.42 -0.97
C GLY A 88 0.33 -5.72 -0.07
N LEU A 89 -0.53 -6.59 -0.57
CA LEU A 89 -1.69 -7.12 0.14
C LEU A 89 -1.61 -8.65 0.12
N GLY A 90 -2.09 -9.27 1.18
CA GLY A 90 -2.10 -10.73 1.27
C GLY A 90 -2.97 -11.24 2.39
N THR A 91 -2.91 -12.54 2.60
CA THR A 91 -3.57 -13.22 3.69
C THR A 91 -2.51 -13.80 4.63
N GLU A 92 -2.55 -13.39 5.88
CA GLU A 92 -1.75 -13.98 6.95
C GLU A 92 -2.54 -15.13 7.57
N LYS A 93 -1.89 -16.27 7.72
CA LYS A 93 -2.43 -17.46 8.40
C LYS A 93 -1.64 -17.66 9.67
N VAL A 94 -2.32 -17.52 10.80
CA VAL A 94 -1.74 -17.65 12.14
C VAL A 94 -2.37 -18.82 12.85
N ASN A 95 -1.55 -19.69 13.44
CA ASN A 95 -2.01 -20.68 14.38
C ASN A 95 -2.36 -19.99 15.71
N ILE A 96 -3.63 -20.05 16.10
CA ILE A 96 -4.11 -19.41 17.32
C ILE A 96 -3.75 -20.17 18.61
N CYS A 97 -3.08 -21.33 18.50
CA CYS A 97 -2.58 -22.13 19.61
C CYS A 97 -3.61 -22.37 20.73
N THR A 98 -4.83 -22.74 20.35
CA THR A 98 -5.90 -23.01 21.29
C THR A 98 -6.50 -24.41 20.99
N PRO A 99 -6.39 -25.37 21.94
CA PRO A 99 -5.85 -25.28 23.32
C PRO A 99 -4.33 -25.14 23.40
N ASP A 100 -3.58 -25.63 22.42
CA ASP A 100 -2.13 -25.51 22.27
C ASP A 100 -1.76 -25.39 20.80
N CYS A 101 -0.47 -25.27 20.47
CA CYS A 101 -0.04 -25.06 19.07
C CYS A 101 -0.06 -26.35 18.24
N ALA A 102 -0.03 -27.55 18.85
CA ALA A 102 -0.11 -28.81 18.13
C ALA A 102 -1.54 -29.09 17.63
N ASP A 103 -2.54 -28.78 18.47
CA ASP A 103 -3.96 -28.93 18.18
C ASP A 103 -4.63 -27.60 17.81
N GLY A 104 -3.85 -26.56 17.60
CA GLY A 104 -4.33 -25.22 17.26
C GLY A 104 -4.90 -25.12 15.86
N LYS A 105 -5.65 -24.05 15.62
CA LYS A 105 -6.29 -23.78 14.34
C LYS A 105 -5.58 -22.66 13.60
N LEU A 106 -5.33 -22.87 12.31
CA LEU A 106 -4.89 -21.79 11.41
C LEU A 106 -6.08 -20.89 11.07
N VAL A 107 -5.97 -19.63 11.44
CA VAL A 107 -6.97 -18.59 11.13
C VAL A 107 -6.37 -17.58 10.16
N SER A 108 -7.18 -17.14 9.22
CA SER A 108 -6.78 -16.25 8.14
C SER A 108 -7.18 -14.82 8.43
N TYR A 109 -6.26 -13.88 8.18
CA TYR A 109 -6.42 -12.45 8.37
C TYR A 109 -5.97 -11.71 7.10
N SER A 110 -6.79 -10.79 6.59
CA SER A 110 -6.36 -9.90 5.52
C SER A 110 -5.34 -8.92 6.05
N ALA A 111 -4.23 -8.73 5.35
CA ALA A 111 -3.15 -7.86 5.77
C ALA A 111 -2.66 -6.96 4.64
N LEU A 112 -2.41 -5.68 4.96
CA LEU A 112 -1.55 -4.80 4.20
C LEU A 112 -0.12 -5.02 4.70
N ILE A 113 0.81 -5.22 3.77
CA ILE A 113 2.15 -5.69 4.08
C ILE A 113 3.15 -4.63 3.61
N THR A 114 4.06 -4.24 4.48
CA THR A 114 5.21 -3.40 4.13
C THR A 114 6.49 -4.08 4.55
N LEU A 115 7.40 -4.30 3.60
CA LEU A 115 8.77 -4.72 3.87
C LEU A 115 9.67 -3.49 3.84
N TRP A 116 10.62 -3.41 4.78
CA TRP A 116 11.48 -2.26 4.94
C TRP A 116 12.80 -2.61 5.64
N ARG A 117 13.65 -1.60 5.85
CA ARG A 117 14.99 -1.74 6.43
C ARG A 117 15.84 -2.75 5.65
N PRO A 118 16.23 -2.43 4.42
CA PRO A 118 17.10 -3.28 3.62
C PRO A 118 18.52 -3.25 4.18
N GLU A 119 19.12 -4.44 4.33
CA GLU A 119 20.51 -4.64 4.76
C GLU A 119 21.28 -5.43 3.71
N PRO A 120 22.60 -5.26 3.61
CA PRO A 120 23.43 -6.06 2.69
C PRO A 120 23.38 -7.54 3.06
N ILE A 121 23.35 -8.43 2.07
CA ILE A 121 23.52 -9.87 2.30
C ILE A 121 25.00 -10.14 2.57
N PRO A 122 25.36 -10.80 3.67
CA PRO A 122 26.74 -11.19 3.94
C PRO A 122 27.38 -11.94 2.76
N GLY A 123 28.55 -11.51 2.33
CA GLY A 123 29.24 -12.08 1.16
C GLY A 123 28.72 -11.64 -0.21
N HIS A 124 27.62 -10.87 -0.29
CA HIS A 124 27.03 -10.37 -1.53
C HIS A 124 26.67 -8.89 -1.42
N PRO A 125 27.65 -7.97 -1.42
CA PRO A 125 27.43 -6.54 -1.10
C PRO A 125 26.53 -5.81 -2.10
N SER A 126 26.37 -6.33 -3.32
CA SER A 126 25.44 -5.78 -4.33
C SER A 126 24.00 -6.22 -4.15
N LEU A 127 23.73 -7.20 -3.29
CA LEU A 127 22.41 -7.68 -2.98
C LEU A 127 22.00 -7.21 -1.58
N ARG A 128 20.75 -6.82 -1.45
CA ARG A 128 20.17 -6.43 -0.16
C ARG A 128 18.94 -7.28 0.13
N TYR A 129 18.59 -7.39 1.39
CA TYR A 129 17.37 -8.07 1.80
C TYR A 129 16.62 -7.23 2.83
N PHE A 130 15.30 -7.30 2.79
CA PHE A 130 14.46 -6.66 3.80
C PHE A 130 14.57 -7.41 5.13
N THR A 131 14.81 -6.67 6.21
CA THR A 131 14.93 -7.23 7.56
C THR A 131 13.73 -6.98 8.43
N ARG A 132 12.77 -6.16 7.98
CA ARG A 132 11.58 -5.82 8.74
C ARG A 132 10.32 -5.96 7.92
N ILE A 133 9.28 -6.42 8.58
CA ILE A 133 7.93 -6.48 8.06
C ILE A 133 6.96 -5.78 9.00
N THR A 134 6.10 -4.95 8.43
CA THR A 134 4.94 -4.38 9.12
C THR A 134 3.68 -4.87 8.44
N ARG A 135 2.72 -5.32 9.23
CA ARG A 135 1.40 -5.78 8.80
C ARG A 135 0.34 -4.92 9.45
N VAL A 136 -0.61 -4.45 8.64
CA VAL A 136 -1.79 -3.69 9.09
C VAL A 136 -3.03 -4.50 8.75
N TYR A 137 -3.88 -4.73 9.73
CA TYR A 137 -5.10 -5.53 9.59
C TYR A 137 -6.31 -4.61 9.49
N PRO A 138 -6.94 -4.50 8.30
CA PRO A 138 -8.06 -3.61 8.08
C PRO A 138 -9.36 -4.09 8.74
N SER A 139 -9.46 -5.38 9.05
CA SER A 139 -10.66 -5.99 9.65
C SER A 139 -10.31 -6.82 10.90
N ASN A 140 -10.48 -8.13 10.82
CA ASN A 140 -10.12 -9.03 11.91
C ASN A 140 -8.61 -9.03 12.16
N ARG A 141 -8.19 -9.20 13.41
CA ARG A 141 -6.80 -9.08 13.85
C ARG A 141 -6.34 -10.38 14.50
N PRO A 142 -5.12 -10.83 14.23
CA PRO A 142 -4.57 -12.00 14.92
C PRO A 142 -4.32 -11.69 16.39
N PRO A 143 -4.41 -12.70 17.26
CA PRO A 143 -3.97 -12.58 18.64
C PRO A 143 -2.44 -12.44 18.68
N LEU A 144 -1.96 -11.52 19.51
CA LEU A 144 -0.55 -11.38 19.85
C LEU A 144 -0.40 -11.66 21.34
N TYR A 145 0.44 -12.63 21.68
CA TYR A 145 0.67 -13.05 23.06
C TYR A 145 1.75 -12.19 23.73
N ASN A 146 1.62 -12.01 25.05
CA ASN A 146 2.57 -11.27 25.91
C ASN A 146 2.80 -9.80 25.49
N CYS A 147 1.82 -9.16 24.91
CA CYS A 147 1.91 -7.76 24.51
C CYS A 147 1.51 -6.83 25.66
N GLN A 148 2.33 -5.80 25.93
CA GLN A 148 2.05 -4.75 26.93
C GLN A 148 1.65 -5.28 28.33
N GLY A 149 2.26 -6.38 28.77
CA GLY A 149 1.94 -7.01 30.04
C GLY A 149 0.58 -7.73 30.11
N LYS A 150 -0.08 -7.90 28.97
CA LYS A 150 -1.31 -8.69 28.80
C LYS A 150 -0.98 -10.05 28.20
N HIS A 151 -1.76 -11.07 28.54
CA HIS A 151 -1.57 -12.40 27.95
C HIS A 151 -1.89 -12.43 26.45
N THR A 152 -2.89 -11.68 26.01
CA THR A 152 -3.29 -11.60 24.60
C THR A 152 -3.81 -10.21 24.27
N CYS A 153 -3.42 -9.69 23.12
CA CYS A 153 -3.98 -8.47 22.52
C CYS A 153 -4.22 -8.67 21.03
N TYR A 154 -4.96 -7.75 20.43
CA TYR A 154 -5.35 -7.78 19.02
C TYR A 154 -4.94 -6.45 18.36
N PRO A 155 -3.63 -6.26 18.08
CA PRO A 155 -3.16 -5.00 17.51
C PRO A 155 -3.64 -4.82 16.08
N GLN A 156 -3.94 -3.59 15.69
CA GLN A 156 -4.22 -3.26 14.29
C GLN A 156 -2.96 -3.31 13.43
N THR A 157 -1.81 -3.08 14.04
CA THR A 157 -0.51 -3.08 13.36
C THR A 157 0.45 -3.96 14.13
N SER A 158 1.14 -4.84 13.42
CA SER A 158 2.20 -5.68 13.95
C SER A 158 3.48 -5.45 13.15
N THR A 159 4.61 -5.33 13.84
CA THR A 159 5.94 -5.22 13.22
C THR A 159 6.85 -6.27 13.82
N SER A 160 7.56 -7.01 12.98
CA SER A 160 8.51 -8.03 13.39
C SER A 160 9.76 -8.02 12.53
N ASP A 161 10.78 -8.73 12.96
CA ASP A 161 11.92 -9.05 12.13
C ASP A 161 11.49 -9.99 10.99
N LEU A 162 12.13 -9.83 9.85
CA LEU A 162 11.97 -10.68 8.68
C LEU A 162 13.32 -11.33 8.39
N GLY A 163 13.32 -12.63 8.22
CA GLY A 163 14.50 -13.41 7.96
C GLY A 163 14.74 -14.48 9.01
N ALA A 164 15.63 -15.43 8.68
CA ALA A 164 16.01 -16.49 9.59
C ALA A 164 16.63 -15.88 10.85
N SER A 165 16.00 -16.09 11.99
CA SER A 165 16.71 -15.99 13.26
C SER A 165 17.84 -17.02 13.21
N SER A 166 19.05 -16.51 13.17
CA SER A 166 20.28 -17.31 13.34
C SER A 166 20.26 -18.07 14.65
#